data_f92febab9ea45d93aa6098add067c42c
#
_entry.id   f92febab9ea45d93aa6098add067c42c
#
_cell.length_a   1.000
_cell.length_b   1.000
_cell.length_c   1.000
_cell.angle_alpha   90.00
_cell.angle_beta   90.00
_cell.angle_gamma   90.00
#
_symmetry.space_group_name_H-M   'P 1'
#
loop_
_entity.id
_entity.type
_entity.pdbx_description
1 polymer ?
#
loop_
_entity_poly.entity_id
_entity_poly.type
_entity_poly.pdbx_seq_one_letter_code
_entity_poly.pdbx_strand_id
1 'polypeptide(L)'
;MGWFDERQKGDILAVLNDDINQLERFLDKGANDLLQVSTTVIVVGAFFLFISWEVALFAIIPIPLIVWGSFKYQRSLEPKYADVRNAAGKMNALLENDLSGMSTIQSFTAEEIEVARVKELSDDYREANRKAIRLSAAFTPLIRMAILCGFTATLLLGGWYTLEGTLAVGAYSVLVFMTQRLLWPLTRLGETFDPVSYTHLRAHETVLDLVCRLLLEKKK
;
A
#
# COMPACT_ATOMS: atom_id res chain seq x y z
N MET A 1 37.10 2.94 -3.28
CA MET A 1 37.02 2.72 -1.82
C MET A 1 36.40 3.92 -1.07
N GLY A 2 36.31 5.12 -1.66
CA GLY A 2 35.81 6.34 -0.98
C GLY A 2 34.35 6.38 -0.58
N TRP A 3 33.48 5.51 -1.12
CA TRP A 3 32.05 5.51 -0.78
C TRP A 3 31.76 5.02 0.65
N PHE A 4 32.62 4.13 1.18
CA PHE A 4 32.51 3.62 2.54
C PHE A 4 33.10 4.54 3.61
N ASP A 5 34.04 5.44 3.22
CA ASP A 5 34.72 6.33 4.16
C ASP A 5 33.90 7.59 4.50
N GLU A 6 32.93 7.97 3.66
CA GLU A 6 32.06 9.14 3.85
C GLU A 6 30.78 8.88 4.67
N ARG A 7 30.46 7.63 4.99
CA ARG A 7 29.23 7.27 5.74
C ARG A 7 29.56 6.62 7.07
N GLN A 8 28.80 6.98 8.08
CA GLN A 8 28.91 6.31 9.39
C GLN A 8 28.52 4.84 9.26
N LYS A 9 29.32 3.96 9.89
CA LYS A 9 29.05 2.50 9.86
C LYS A 9 27.63 2.14 10.31
N GLY A 10 27.05 2.96 11.21
CA GLY A 10 25.66 2.80 11.67
C GLY A 10 24.62 3.02 10.58
N ASP A 11 24.81 4.01 9.71
CA ASP A 11 23.89 4.29 8.60
C ASP A 11 23.88 3.14 7.57
N ILE A 12 25.05 2.58 7.29
CA ILE A 12 25.17 1.45 6.35
C ILE A 12 24.48 0.21 6.91
N LEU A 13 24.66 -0.06 8.21
CA LEU A 13 24.00 -1.19 8.88
C LEU A 13 22.49 -0.99 8.99
N ALA A 14 22.03 0.23 9.23
CA ALA A 14 20.60 0.55 9.28
C ALA A 14 19.93 0.36 7.91
N VAL A 15 20.56 0.87 6.84
CA VAL A 15 20.08 0.69 5.46
C VAL A 15 20.07 -0.79 5.09
N LEU A 16 21.14 -1.55 5.41
CA LEU A 16 21.23 -2.96 5.08
C LEU A 16 20.15 -3.76 5.80
N ASN A 17 19.93 -3.52 7.09
CA ASN A 17 18.88 -4.20 7.86
C ASN A 17 17.47 -3.84 7.38
N ASP A 18 17.22 -2.55 7.09
CA ASP A 18 15.91 -2.09 6.65
C ASP A 18 15.57 -2.64 5.26
N ASP A 19 16.53 -2.64 4.34
CA ASP A 19 16.36 -3.16 2.98
C ASP A 19 16.17 -4.68 2.98
N ILE A 20 16.93 -5.42 3.82
CA ILE A 20 16.75 -6.87 3.97
C ILE A 20 15.37 -7.19 4.55
N ASN A 21 14.95 -6.51 5.60
CA ASN A 21 13.63 -6.72 6.20
C ASN A 21 12.48 -6.35 5.24
N GLN A 22 12.67 -5.35 4.39
CA GLN A 22 11.68 -5.00 3.36
C GLN A 22 11.64 -6.05 2.25
N LEU A 23 12.80 -6.54 1.81
CA LEU A 23 12.90 -7.62 0.82
C LEU A 23 12.25 -8.91 1.34
N GLU A 24 12.51 -9.26 2.60
CA GLU A 24 11.90 -10.41 3.26
C GLU A 24 10.37 -10.28 3.29
N ARG A 25 9.83 -9.14 3.72
CA ARG A 25 8.38 -8.89 3.71
C ARG A 25 7.77 -8.95 2.32
N PHE A 26 8.49 -8.45 1.31
CA PHE A 26 8.03 -8.51 -0.08
C PHE A 26 8.02 -9.94 -0.58
N LEU A 27 9.07 -10.72 -0.33
CA LEU A 27 9.16 -12.12 -0.78
C LEU A 27 8.17 -13.02 -0.04
N ASP A 28 8.04 -12.84 1.27
CA ASP A 28 7.18 -13.69 2.10
C ASP A 28 5.68 -13.41 1.86
N LYS A 29 5.27 -12.14 1.89
CA LYS A 29 3.86 -11.77 1.75
C LYS A 29 3.51 -11.29 0.34
N GLY A 30 4.25 -10.32 -0.19
CA GLY A 30 3.91 -9.65 -1.44
C GLY A 30 3.95 -10.58 -2.64
N ALA A 31 5.05 -11.31 -2.82
CA ALA A 31 5.19 -12.25 -3.94
C ALA A 31 4.22 -13.41 -3.83
N ASN A 32 4.02 -13.93 -2.61
CA ASN A 32 3.06 -15.01 -2.37
C ASN A 32 1.62 -14.58 -2.68
N ASP A 33 1.21 -13.41 -2.19
CA ASP A 33 -0.14 -12.86 -2.47
C ASP A 33 -0.36 -12.61 -3.96
N LEU A 34 0.64 -12.07 -4.68
CA LEU A 34 0.57 -11.87 -6.12
C LEU A 34 0.45 -13.18 -6.90
N LEU A 35 1.25 -14.19 -6.54
CA LEU A 35 1.18 -15.52 -7.15
C LEU A 35 -0.17 -16.17 -6.85
N GLN A 36 -0.64 -16.09 -5.61
CA GLN A 36 -1.93 -16.63 -5.22
C GLN A 36 -3.08 -15.97 -5.97
N VAL A 37 -3.11 -14.64 -6.05
CA VAL A 37 -4.15 -13.91 -6.78
C VAL A 37 -4.10 -14.27 -8.26
N SER A 38 -2.93 -14.24 -8.90
CA SER A 38 -2.77 -14.55 -10.31
C SER A 38 -3.22 -15.97 -10.63
N THR A 39 -2.76 -16.95 -9.86
CA THR A 39 -3.13 -18.36 -10.04
C THR A 39 -4.64 -18.55 -9.82
N THR A 40 -5.20 -17.94 -8.78
CA THR A 40 -6.63 -18.05 -8.50
C THR A 40 -7.46 -17.43 -9.61
N VAL A 41 -7.11 -16.24 -10.10
CA VAL A 41 -7.82 -15.57 -11.19
C VAL A 41 -7.78 -16.40 -12.46
N ILE A 42 -6.62 -16.96 -12.81
CA ILE A 42 -6.47 -17.79 -14.04
C ILE A 42 -7.26 -19.09 -13.91
N VAL A 43 -7.05 -19.85 -12.84
CA VAL A 43 -7.65 -21.18 -12.68
C VAL A 43 -9.16 -21.09 -12.47
N VAL A 44 -9.59 -20.23 -11.55
CA VAL A 44 -11.03 -20.08 -11.24
C VAL A 44 -11.74 -19.37 -12.40
N GLY A 45 -11.11 -18.36 -13.01
CA GLY A 45 -11.66 -17.67 -14.16
C GLY A 45 -11.85 -18.61 -15.37
N ALA A 46 -10.88 -19.47 -15.67
CA ALA A 46 -11.01 -20.49 -16.70
C ALA A 46 -12.16 -21.45 -16.39
N PHE A 47 -12.26 -21.91 -15.15
CA PHE A 47 -13.32 -22.80 -14.70
C PHE A 47 -14.73 -22.17 -14.86
N PHE A 48 -14.87 -20.87 -14.54
CA PHE A 48 -16.11 -20.13 -14.75
C PHE A 48 -16.51 -20.07 -16.23
N LEU A 49 -15.56 -19.80 -17.11
CA LEU A 49 -15.80 -19.74 -18.56
C LEU A 49 -16.30 -21.10 -19.11
N PHE A 50 -15.81 -22.21 -18.56
CA PHE A 50 -16.26 -23.56 -18.97
C PHE A 50 -17.68 -23.89 -18.52
N ILE A 51 -18.12 -23.39 -17.34
CA ILE A 51 -19.45 -23.68 -16.80
C ILE A 51 -20.52 -22.78 -17.44
N SER A 52 -20.31 -21.48 -17.42
CA SER A 52 -21.22 -20.48 -17.96
C SER A 52 -20.47 -19.18 -18.23
N TRP A 53 -20.26 -18.86 -19.50
CA TRP A 53 -19.56 -17.64 -19.89
C TRP A 53 -20.29 -16.36 -19.47
N GLU A 54 -21.64 -16.41 -19.43
CA GLU A 54 -22.49 -15.28 -19.04
C GLU A 54 -22.32 -14.93 -17.56
N VAL A 55 -22.39 -15.92 -16.67
CA VAL A 55 -22.16 -15.71 -15.23
C VAL A 55 -20.70 -15.36 -14.96
N ALA A 56 -19.76 -15.97 -15.70
CA ALA A 56 -18.34 -15.67 -15.60
C ALA A 56 -18.03 -14.19 -15.85
N LEU A 57 -18.67 -13.58 -16.85
CA LEU A 57 -18.45 -12.18 -17.18
C LEU A 57 -18.78 -11.26 -15.98
N PHE A 58 -19.91 -11.50 -15.32
CA PHE A 58 -20.31 -10.70 -14.15
C PHE A 58 -19.42 -10.95 -12.91
N ALA A 59 -18.89 -12.16 -12.76
CA ALA A 59 -17.94 -12.47 -11.68
C ALA A 59 -16.56 -11.86 -11.92
N ILE A 60 -16.14 -11.69 -13.19
CA ILE A 60 -14.81 -11.19 -13.56
C ILE A 60 -14.78 -9.66 -13.67
N ILE A 61 -15.88 -8.99 -14.09
CA ILE A 61 -15.94 -7.52 -14.23
C ILE A 61 -15.45 -6.75 -13.00
N PRO A 62 -15.75 -7.14 -11.75
CA PRO A 62 -15.23 -6.43 -10.58
C PRO A 62 -13.72 -6.43 -10.48
N ILE A 63 -13.02 -7.43 -11.02
CA ILE A 63 -11.56 -7.58 -10.88
C ILE A 63 -10.80 -6.39 -11.51
N PRO A 64 -10.94 -6.10 -12.82
CA PRO A 64 -10.25 -4.95 -13.42
C PRO A 64 -10.69 -3.62 -12.81
N LEU A 65 -11.95 -3.51 -12.37
CA LEU A 65 -12.44 -2.31 -11.69
C LEU A 65 -11.74 -2.09 -10.34
N ILE A 66 -11.58 -3.14 -9.55
CA ILE A 66 -10.86 -3.11 -8.27
C ILE A 66 -9.40 -2.78 -8.50
N VAL A 67 -8.74 -3.44 -9.45
CA VAL A 67 -7.32 -3.21 -9.76
C VAL A 67 -7.09 -1.77 -10.22
N TRP A 68 -7.88 -1.28 -11.16
CA TRP A 68 -7.79 0.11 -11.63
C TRP A 68 -8.08 1.12 -10.52
N GLY A 69 -9.13 0.86 -9.73
CA GLY A 69 -9.47 1.66 -8.56
C GLY A 69 -8.35 1.71 -7.53
N SER A 70 -7.69 0.58 -7.28
CA SER A 70 -6.55 0.48 -6.36
C SER A 70 -5.37 1.34 -6.81
N PHE A 71 -4.99 1.29 -8.09
CA PHE A 71 -3.91 2.13 -8.62
C PHE A 71 -4.23 3.63 -8.54
N LYS A 72 -5.45 4.02 -8.90
CA LYS A 72 -5.88 5.43 -8.81
C LYS A 72 -5.89 5.93 -7.36
N TYR A 73 -6.33 5.06 -6.45
CA TYR A 73 -6.40 5.37 -5.03
C TYR A 73 -5.00 5.54 -4.43
N GLN A 74 -4.08 4.66 -4.76
CA GLN A 74 -2.70 4.71 -4.29
C GLN A 74 -1.99 6.00 -4.70
N ARG A 75 -2.18 6.45 -5.95
CA ARG A 75 -1.70 7.75 -6.40
C ARG A 75 -2.24 8.92 -5.59
N SER A 76 -3.46 8.82 -5.08
CA SER A 76 -4.07 9.85 -4.24
C SER A 76 -3.58 9.81 -2.80
N LEU A 77 -3.13 8.65 -2.34
CA LEU A 77 -2.66 8.42 -0.97
C LEU A 77 -1.19 8.86 -0.78
N GLU A 78 -0.36 8.67 -1.79
CA GLU A 78 1.06 8.99 -1.79
C GLU A 78 1.38 10.42 -1.31
N PRO A 79 0.76 11.51 -1.85
CA PRO A 79 1.03 12.88 -1.39
C PRO A 79 0.59 13.08 0.07
N LYS A 80 -0.44 12.39 0.55
CA LYS A 80 -0.89 12.50 1.94
C LYS A 80 0.12 11.89 2.91
N TYR A 81 0.71 10.76 2.55
CA TYR A 81 1.79 10.20 3.35
C TYR A 81 3.10 11.01 3.26
N ALA A 82 3.36 11.70 2.15
CA ALA A 82 4.45 12.64 2.06
C ALA A 82 4.25 13.83 3.03
N ASP A 83 3.02 14.38 3.12
CA ASP A 83 2.68 15.42 4.10
C ASP A 83 2.91 14.96 5.53
N VAL A 84 2.51 13.72 5.86
CA VAL A 84 2.74 13.11 7.19
C VAL A 84 4.23 12.99 7.49
N ARG A 85 5.04 12.50 6.54
CA ARG A 85 6.51 12.39 6.72
C ARG A 85 7.17 13.74 6.94
N ASN A 86 6.76 14.75 6.17
CA ASN A 86 7.28 16.10 6.31
C ASN A 86 6.93 16.71 7.69
N ALA A 87 5.70 16.53 8.15
CA ALA A 87 5.28 17.00 9.47
C ALA A 87 6.03 16.26 10.60
N ALA A 88 6.20 14.94 10.48
CA ALA A 88 6.99 14.14 11.43
C ALA A 88 8.45 14.58 11.46
N GLY A 89 9.06 14.86 10.28
CA GLY A 89 10.43 15.34 10.19
C GLY A 89 10.63 16.68 10.90
N LYS A 90 9.70 17.64 10.72
CA LYS A 90 9.75 18.93 11.42
C LYS A 90 9.65 18.76 12.93
N MET A 91 8.75 17.91 13.40
CA MET A 91 8.58 17.62 14.84
C MET A 91 9.84 16.97 15.42
N ASN A 92 10.41 15.98 14.74
CA ASN A 92 11.63 15.31 15.19
C ASN A 92 12.82 16.27 15.24
N ALA A 93 12.98 17.15 14.26
CA ALA A 93 14.05 18.15 14.24
C ALA A 93 13.92 19.15 15.40
N LEU A 94 12.69 19.58 15.73
CA LEU A 94 12.47 20.43 16.90
C LEU A 94 12.82 19.70 18.20
N LEU A 95 12.33 18.46 18.37
CA LEU A 95 12.63 17.67 19.57
C LEU A 95 14.13 17.41 19.75
N GLU A 96 14.87 17.15 18.65
CA GLU A 96 16.33 16.99 18.68
C GLU A 96 17.03 18.27 19.13
N ASN A 97 16.60 19.43 18.61
CA ASN A 97 17.13 20.73 19.03
C ASN A 97 16.83 21.03 20.50
N ASP A 98 15.60 20.76 20.96
CA ASP A 98 15.19 20.99 22.35
C ASP A 98 15.97 20.09 23.31
N LEU A 99 16.14 18.81 22.96
CA LEU A 99 16.92 17.88 23.78
C LEU A 99 18.39 18.29 23.85
N SER A 100 18.97 18.74 22.73
CA SER A 100 20.37 19.22 22.67
C SER A 100 20.54 20.55 23.41
N GLY A 101 19.53 21.42 23.39
CA GLY A 101 19.49 22.73 24.01
C GLY A 101 18.86 22.78 25.41
N MET A 102 18.56 21.63 26.03
CA MET A 102 17.78 21.56 27.27
C MET A 102 18.33 22.44 28.40
N SER A 103 19.65 22.48 28.58
CA SER A 103 20.30 23.34 29.58
C SER A 103 20.03 24.81 29.32
N THR A 104 20.01 25.23 28.07
CA THR A 104 19.71 26.60 27.65
C THR A 104 18.25 26.95 27.91
N ILE A 105 17.34 26.07 27.54
CA ILE A 105 15.90 26.22 27.75
C ILE A 105 15.62 26.43 29.24
N GLN A 106 16.19 25.59 30.10
CA GLN A 106 16.06 25.70 31.57
C GLN A 106 16.69 26.96 32.13
N SER A 107 17.88 27.39 31.59
CA SER A 107 18.53 28.61 32.07
C SER A 107 17.72 29.88 31.80
N PHE A 108 16.93 29.88 30.73
CA PHE A 108 16.05 30.99 30.35
C PHE A 108 14.59 30.81 30.80
N THR A 109 14.25 29.73 31.50
CA THR A 109 12.86 29.38 31.90
C THR A 109 11.90 29.43 30.70
N ALA A 110 12.37 28.91 29.53
CA ALA A 110 11.64 28.99 28.26
C ALA A 110 10.81 27.73 27.95
N GLU A 111 10.59 26.86 28.95
CA GLU A 111 9.91 25.57 28.79
C GLU A 111 8.48 25.72 28.24
N GLU A 112 7.72 26.73 28.71
CA GLU A 112 6.37 26.97 28.22
C GLU A 112 6.35 27.36 26.72
N ILE A 113 7.36 28.10 26.27
CA ILE A 113 7.47 28.52 24.87
C ILE A 113 7.76 27.31 23.98
N GLU A 114 8.70 26.46 24.38
CA GLU A 114 9.06 25.27 23.61
C GLU A 114 7.94 24.22 23.64
N VAL A 115 7.24 24.05 24.77
CA VAL A 115 6.03 23.21 24.83
C VAL A 115 4.95 23.71 23.86
N ALA A 116 4.75 25.03 23.74
CA ALA A 116 3.79 25.58 22.78
C ALA A 116 4.20 25.30 21.33
N ARG A 117 5.50 25.40 20.99
CA ARG A 117 6.04 25.06 19.66
C ARG A 117 5.87 23.58 19.31
N VAL A 118 6.21 22.69 20.25
CA VAL A 118 6.04 21.25 20.08
C VAL A 118 4.56 20.92 19.88
N LYS A 119 3.68 21.58 20.62
CA LYS A 119 2.22 21.39 20.48
C LYS A 119 1.72 21.80 19.11
N GLU A 120 2.18 22.93 18.57
CA GLU A 120 1.82 23.39 17.23
C GLU A 120 2.23 22.36 16.14
N LEU A 121 3.49 21.92 16.15
CA LEU A 121 3.96 20.90 15.21
C LEU A 121 3.27 19.54 15.39
N SER A 122 2.94 19.17 16.62
CA SER A 122 2.16 17.97 16.94
C SER A 122 0.73 18.06 16.38
N ASP A 123 0.11 19.22 16.42
CA ASP A 123 -1.21 19.45 15.85
C ASP A 123 -1.17 19.39 14.31
N ASP A 124 -0.13 19.93 13.69
CA ASP A 124 0.12 19.82 12.24
C ASP A 124 0.31 18.36 11.80
N TYR A 125 1.14 17.61 12.53
CA TYR A 125 1.33 16.18 12.30
C TYR A 125 0.03 15.40 12.46
N ARG A 126 -0.74 15.69 13.51
CA ARG A 126 -2.04 15.05 13.76
C ARG A 126 -3.02 15.31 12.62
N GLU A 127 -3.09 16.54 12.11
CA GLU A 127 -4.01 16.89 11.03
C GLU A 127 -3.58 16.24 9.68
N ALA A 128 -2.28 16.21 9.37
CA ALA A 128 -1.75 15.51 8.21
C ALA A 128 -2.07 14.00 8.30
N ASN A 129 -1.81 13.39 9.45
CA ASN A 129 -2.06 11.97 9.68
C ASN A 129 -3.56 11.64 9.62
N ARG A 130 -4.41 12.50 10.18
CA ARG A 130 -5.87 12.37 10.09
C ARG A 130 -6.36 12.35 8.65
N LYS A 131 -5.83 13.22 7.78
CA LYS A 131 -6.18 13.26 6.34
C LYS A 131 -5.75 11.98 5.64
N ALA A 132 -4.54 11.51 5.91
CA ALA A 132 -4.02 10.26 5.35
C ALA A 132 -4.85 9.05 5.81
N ILE A 133 -5.12 8.92 7.11
CA ILE A 133 -5.90 7.81 7.68
C ILE A 133 -7.34 7.82 7.16
N ARG A 134 -8.01 8.99 7.07
CA ARG A 134 -9.38 9.06 6.54
C ARG A 134 -9.45 8.55 5.10
N LEU A 135 -8.48 8.91 4.29
CA LEU A 135 -8.40 8.41 2.92
C LEU A 135 -8.06 6.91 2.94
N SER A 136 -7.04 6.46 3.65
CA SER A 136 -6.67 5.05 3.75
C SER A 136 -7.82 4.16 4.25
N ALA A 137 -8.53 4.58 5.28
CA ALA A 137 -9.65 3.83 5.84
C ALA A 137 -10.85 3.68 4.90
N ALA A 138 -11.04 4.60 3.94
CA ALA A 138 -12.12 4.51 2.97
C ALA A 138 -11.88 3.44 1.89
N PHE A 139 -10.65 3.00 1.69
CA PHE A 139 -10.29 2.06 0.63
C PHE A 139 -10.90 0.66 0.83
N THR A 140 -10.73 0.09 2.02
CA THR A 140 -11.24 -1.25 2.33
C THR A 140 -12.77 -1.38 2.16
N PRO A 141 -13.60 -0.45 2.66
CA PRO A 141 -15.03 -0.46 2.39
C PRO A 141 -15.39 -0.38 0.90
N LEU A 142 -14.67 0.44 0.12
CA LEU A 142 -14.93 0.57 -1.32
C LEU A 142 -14.67 -0.74 -2.06
N ILE A 143 -13.56 -1.41 -1.79
CA ILE A 143 -13.26 -2.73 -2.36
C ILE A 143 -14.33 -3.74 -1.94
N ARG A 144 -14.70 -3.78 -0.67
CA ARG A 144 -15.74 -4.70 -0.18
C ARG A 144 -17.09 -4.47 -0.84
N MET A 145 -17.46 -3.22 -1.11
CA MET A 145 -18.67 -2.90 -1.85
C MET A 145 -18.62 -3.42 -3.29
N ALA A 146 -17.49 -3.24 -3.99
CA ALA A 146 -17.31 -3.78 -5.33
C ALA A 146 -17.41 -5.33 -5.36
N ILE A 147 -16.78 -6.00 -4.38
CA ILE A 147 -16.87 -7.46 -4.21
C ILE A 147 -18.31 -7.89 -3.94
N LEU A 148 -19.01 -7.18 -3.04
CA LEU A 148 -20.40 -7.48 -2.72
C LEU A 148 -21.30 -7.34 -3.94
N CYS A 149 -21.11 -6.30 -4.76
CA CYS A 149 -21.86 -6.12 -6.01
C CYS A 149 -21.61 -7.29 -6.97
N GLY A 150 -20.36 -7.70 -7.18
CA GLY A 150 -20.03 -8.85 -8.03
C GLY A 150 -20.60 -10.17 -7.51
N PHE A 151 -20.52 -10.40 -6.21
CA PHE A 151 -21.09 -11.58 -5.58
C PHE A 151 -22.61 -11.62 -5.69
N THR A 152 -23.28 -10.50 -5.41
CA THR A 152 -24.73 -10.38 -5.52
C THR A 152 -25.21 -10.58 -6.97
N ALA A 153 -24.47 -10.02 -7.94
CA ALA A 153 -24.76 -10.24 -9.35
C ALA A 153 -24.66 -11.73 -9.73
N THR A 154 -23.62 -12.42 -9.27
CA THR A 154 -23.46 -13.86 -9.50
C THR A 154 -24.59 -14.67 -8.87
N LEU A 155 -25.03 -14.30 -7.65
CA LEU A 155 -26.15 -14.95 -6.98
C LEU A 155 -27.46 -14.76 -7.74
N LEU A 156 -27.80 -13.55 -8.12
CA LEU A 156 -29.08 -13.24 -8.76
C LEU A 156 -29.15 -13.81 -10.18
N LEU A 157 -28.09 -13.58 -10.99
CA LEU A 157 -28.07 -14.06 -12.38
C LEU A 157 -27.91 -15.57 -12.45
N GLY A 158 -27.00 -16.15 -11.66
CA GLY A 158 -26.82 -17.59 -11.60
C GLY A 158 -28.09 -18.31 -11.08
N GLY A 159 -28.77 -17.70 -10.09
CA GLY A 159 -30.06 -18.19 -9.60
C GLY A 159 -31.15 -18.13 -10.66
N TRP A 160 -31.21 -17.02 -11.40
CA TRP A 160 -32.17 -16.86 -12.52
C TRP A 160 -31.97 -17.94 -13.60
N TYR A 161 -30.73 -18.13 -14.09
CA TYR A 161 -30.42 -19.17 -15.07
C TYR A 161 -30.67 -20.59 -14.56
N THR A 162 -30.55 -20.80 -13.25
CA THR A 162 -30.87 -22.09 -12.64
C THR A 162 -32.40 -22.34 -12.63
N LEU A 163 -33.19 -21.30 -12.38
CA LEU A 163 -34.65 -21.39 -12.42
C LEU A 163 -35.17 -21.59 -13.85
N GLU A 164 -34.53 -21.01 -14.86
CA GLU A 164 -34.82 -21.24 -16.27
C GLU A 164 -34.38 -22.63 -16.76
N GLY A 165 -33.65 -23.38 -15.96
CA GLY A 165 -33.15 -24.71 -16.31
C GLY A 165 -31.91 -24.71 -17.24
N THR A 166 -31.35 -23.54 -17.54
CA THR A 166 -30.13 -23.41 -18.39
C THR A 166 -28.87 -23.76 -17.62
N LEU A 167 -28.86 -23.59 -16.28
CA LEU A 167 -27.75 -23.90 -15.40
C LEU A 167 -28.16 -24.96 -14.37
N ALA A 168 -27.38 -26.03 -14.25
CA ALA A 168 -27.62 -27.07 -13.24
C ALA A 168 -27.40 -26.51 -11.82
N VAL A 169 -28.24 -26.91 -10.85
CA VAL A 169 -28.14 -26.47 -9.44
C VAL A 169 -26.76 -26.73 -8.84
N GLY A 170 -26.14 -27.87 -9.17
CA GLY A 170 -24.80 -28.21 -8.72
C GLY A 170 -23.73 -27.24 -9.28
N ALA A 171 -23.84 -26.87 -10.55
CA ALA A 171 -22.96 -25.92 -11.20
C ALA A 171 -23.12 -24.51 -10.58
N TYR A 172 -24.34 -24.08 -10.32
CA TYR A 172 -24.64 -22.83 -9.62
C TYR A 172 -23.99 -22.77 -8.23
N SER A 173 -24.15 -23.83 -7.45
CA SER A 173 -23.54 -23.90 -6.12
C SER A 173 -22.02 -23.75 -6.18
N VAL A 174 -21.38 -24.44 -7.14
CA VAL A 174 -19.92 -24.31 -7.36
C VAL A 174 -19.55 -22.89 -7.76
N LEU A 175 -20.28 -22.24 -8.67
CA LEU A 175 -20.02 -20.87 -9.09
C LEU A 175 -20.09 -19.90 -7.91
N VAL A 176 -21.09 -20.02 -7.03
CA VAL A 176 -21.24 -19.18 -5.84
C VAL A 176 -20.04 -19.33 -4.90
N PHE A 177 -19.62 -20.57 -4.58
CA PHE A 177 -18.46 -20.81 -3.73
C PHE A 177 -17.15 -20.32 -4.35
N MET A 178 -16.98 -20.53 -5.66
CA MET A 178 -15.79 -20.10 -6.37
C MET A 178 -15.72 -18.57 -6.51
N THR A 179 -16.85 -17.86 -6.58
CA THR A 179 -16.86 -16.39 -6.60
C THR A 179 -16.24 -15.81 -5.32
N GLN A 180 -16.55 -16.37 -4.17
CA GLN A 180 -15.90 -15.96 -2.92
C GLN A 180 -14.41 -16.20 -2.96
N ARG A 181 -13.97 -17.37 -3.43
CA ARG A 181 -12.56 -17.72 -3.57
C ARG A 181 -11.82 -16.82 -4.56
N LEU A 182 -12.49 -16.36 -5.61
CA LEU A 182 -11.96 -15.47 -6.63
C LEU A 182 -11.79 -14.03 -6.12
N LEU A 183 -12.80 -13.52 -5.42
CA LEU A 183 -12.87 -12.11 -5.05
C LEU A 183 -12.20 -11.80 -3.69
N TRP A 184 -12.14 -12.77 -2.77
CA TRP A 184 -11.58 -12.54 -1.44
C TRP A 184 -10.11 -12.12 -1.41
N PRO A 185 -9.20 -12.75 -2.18
CA PRO A 185 -7.79 -12.34 -2.21
C PRO A 185 -7.57 -10.90 -2.69
N LEU A 186 -8.51 -10.35 -3.47
CA LEU A 186 -8.43 -8.97 -3.96
C LEU A 186 -8.51 -7.92 -2.84
N THR A 187 -9.08 -8.25 -1.69
CA THR A 187 -9.11 -7.35 -0.53
C THR A 187 -7.71 -7.07 0.01
N ARG A 188 -6.76 -8.00 -0.17
CA ARG A 188 -5.39 -7.90 0.31
C ARG A 188 -4.47 -7.14 -0.65
N LEU A 189 -4.86 -7.00 -1.93
CA LEU A 189 -4.04 -6.26 -2.90
C LEU A 189 -3.71 -4.84 -2.44
N GLY A 190 -4.62 -4.17 -1.72
CA GLY A 190 -4.39 -2.85 -1.17
C GLY A 190 -3.26 -2.80 -0.14
N GLU A 191 -3.10 -3.85 0.64
CA GLU A 191 -2.07 -3.98 1.67
C GLU A 191 -0.70 -4.36 1.08
N THR A 192 -0.71 -5.10 -0.04
CA THR A 192 0.49 -5.60 -0.70
C THR A 192 1.23 -4.52 -1.49
N PHE A 193 0.50 -3.52 -2.01
CA PHE A 193 1.11 -2.42 -2.80
C PHE A 193 1.78 -1.35 -1.93
N ASP A 194 1.47 -1.27 -0.64
CA ASP A 194 2.04 -0.28 0.28
C ASP A 194 3.58 -0.41 0.42
N PRO A 195 4.16 -1.61 0.63
CA PRO A 195 5.61 -1.77 0.73
C PRO A 195 6.35 -1.63 -0.62
N VAL A 196 5.71 -1.97 -1.76
CA VAL A 196 6.35 -1.90 -3.09
C VAL A 196 6.60 -0.44 -3.52
N SER A 197 5.72 0.48 -3.13
CA SER A 197 5.86 1.90 -3.44
C SER A 197 7.09 2.54 -2.77
N TYR A 198 7.47 2.08 -1.58
CA TYR A 198 8.64 2.58 -0.86
C TYR A 198 9.97 2.10 -1.46
N THR A 199 10.03 0.86 -1.95
CA THR A 199 11.24 0.29 -2.54
C THR A 199 11.58 0.92 -3.89
N HIS A 200 10.59 1.21 -4.73
CA HIS A 200 10.83 1.84 -6.03
C HIS A 200 11.29 3.30 -5.91
N LEU A 201 10.77 4.07 -4.96
CA LEU A 201 11.16 5.46 -4.75
C LEU A 201 12.60 5.57 -4.21
N ARG A 202 12.98 4.73 -3.23
CA ARG A 202 14.36 4.70 -2.71
C ARG A 202 15.37 4.19 -3.74
N ALA A 203 15.04 3.17 -4.51
CA ALA A 203 15.91 2.67 -5.56
C ALA A 203 16.12 3.73 -6.67
N HIS A 204 15.11 4.53 -6.97
CA HIS A 204 15.23 5.59 -7.97
C HIS A 204 16.06 6.78 -7.47
N GLU A 205 15.94 7.17 -6.20
CA GLU A 205 16.76 8.22 -5.60
C GLU A 205 18.22 7.80 -5.48
N THR A 206 18.49 6.56 -5.04
CA THR A 206 19.87 6.05 -4.93
C THR A 206 20.55 5.87 -6.30
N VAL A 207 19.83 5.45 -7.33
CA VAL A 207 20.35 5.32 -8.70
C VAL A 207 20.62 6.70 -9.33
N LEU A 208 19.72 7.68 -9.13
CA LEU A 208 19.93 9.06 -9.60
C LEU A 208 21.12 9.73 -8.93
N ASP A 209 21.29 9.54 -7.62
CA ASP A 209 22.42 10.09 -6.86
C ASP A 209 23.76 9.45 -7.30
N LEU A 210 23.76 8.14 -7.55
CA LEU A 210 24.92 7.42 -8.10
C LEU A 210 25.27 7.87 -9.53
N VAL A 211 24.26 8.04 -10.39
CA VAL A 211 24.48 8.49 -11.78
C VAL A 211 24.95 9.94 -11.82
N CYS A 212 24.39 10.84 -11.02
CA CYS A 212 24.84 12.22 -10.92
C CYS A 212 26.27 12.34 -10.40
N ARG A 213 26.66 11.52 -9.42
CA ARG A 213 28.06 11.50 -8.90
C ARG A 213 29.05 10.94 -9.92
N LEU A 214 28.71 9.84 -10.61
CA LEU A 214 29.56 9.27 -11.67
C LEU A 214 29.76 10.23 -12.85
N LEU A 215 28.74 11.06 -13.16
CA LEU A 215 28.85 12.10 -14.19
C LEU A 215 29.69 13.28 -13.74
N LEU A 216 29.71 13.61 -12.44
CA LEU A 216 30.57 14.67 -11.87
C LEU A 216 32.04 14.24 -11.72
N GLU A 217 32.32 12.98 -11.39
CA GLU A 217 33.67 12.42 -11.34
C GLU A 217 34.29 12.30 -12.74
N LYS A 218 33.52 12.06 -13.80
CA LYS A 218 34.01 11.98 -15.17
C LYS A 218 34.33 13.33 -15.79
N LYS A 219 34.04 14.43 -15.10
CA LYS A 219 34.29 15.82 -15.54
C LYS A 219 35.50 16.49 -14.86
N LYS A 220 36.23 15.76 -14.02
CA LYS A 220 37.54 16.10 -13.47
C LYS A 220 38.58 15.19 -14.12
#